data_4dcc5729ac3ef3c7be259f67c8a81409
#
_entry.id   4dcc5729ac3ef3c7be259f67c8a81409
#
_cell.length_a   1.000
_cell.length_b   1.000
_cell.length_c   1.000
_cell.angle_alpha   90.00
_cell.angle_beta   90.00
_cell.angle_gamma   90.00
#
_symmetry.space_group_name_H-M   'P 1'
#
loop_
_entity.id
_entity.type
_entity.pdbx_description
1 polymer ?
#
loop_
_entity_poly.entity_id
_entity_poly.type
_entity_poly.pdbx_seq_one_letter_code
_entity_poly.pdbx_strand_id
1 'polypeptide(L)'
;MGFHAYLQSKNIPFESGIAKSANINIFTLIQERAKQKTSELAKLKGECPDGIGHGVRNSHLLAIAPNANSSIIAGTSPSIEPWKSNAYTHRTRVGSYLVKNPHLEKVLRDYANDVSKIDIQIWMNKQWKSIILSEGSVQHLEFMSDWHKEVF
;
A
#
# COMPACT_ATOMS: atom_id res chain seq x y z
N MET A 1 -0.56 3.67 6.98
CA MET A 1 -0.51 3.68 5.50
C MET A 1 0.38 2.56 5.00
N GLY A 2 0.24 2.15 3.73
CA GLY A 2 1.13 1.20 3.09
C GLY A 2 0.70 -0.27 3.13
N PHE A 3 -0.52 -0.59 3.57
CA PHE A 3 -0.93 -1.99 3.65
C PHE A 3 -1.01 -2.68 2.28
N HIS A 4 -1.64 -2.03 1.29
CA HIS A 4 -1.69 -2.58 -0.07
C HIS A 4 -0.30 -2.62 -0.72
N ALA A 5 0.51 -1.56 -0.57
CA ALA A 5 1.89 -1.56 -1.04
C ALA A 5 2.72 -2.72 -0.44
N TYR A 6 2.52 -3.02 0.85
CA TYR A 6 3.13 -4.17 1.49
C TYR A 6 2.70 -5.50 0.82
N LEU A 7 1.40 -5.68 0.59
CA LEU A 7 0.89 -6.88 -0.09
C LEU A 7 1.49 -7.03 -1.50
N GLN A 8 1.50 -5.96 -2.28
CA GLN A 8 2.10 -5.95 -3.62
C GLN A 8 3.61 -6.25 -3.59
N SER A 9 4.34 -5.74 -2.58
CA SER A 9 5.76 -6.05 -2.40
C SER A 9 6.01 -7.54 -2.11
N LYS A 10 5.01 -8.25 -1.61
CA LYS A 10 5.03 -9.69 -1.35
C LYS A 10 4.33 -10.50 -2.44
N ASN A 11 3.88 -9.85 -3.50
CA ASN A 11 3.13 -10.46 -4.59
C ASN A 11 1.86 -11.19 -4.10
N ILE A 12 1.12 -10.54 -3.21
CA ILE A 12 -0.11 -11.04 -2.59
C ILE A 12 -1.31 -10.25 -3.11
N PRO A 13 -2.31 -10.90 -3.75
CA PRO A 13 -3.55 -10.25 -4.14
C PRO A 13 -4.31 -9.69 -2.93
N PHE A 14 -4.86 -8.50 -3.08
CA PHE A 14 -5.53 -7.79 -1.99
C PHE A 14 -6.75 -8.55 -1.43
N GLU A 15 -7.52 -9.20 -2.28
CA GLU A 15 -8.73 -9.95 -1.89
C GLU A 15 -8.47 -11.40 -1.47
N SER A 16 -7.19 -11.81 -1.38
CA SER A 16 -6.82 -13.18 -1.05
C SER A 16 -6.96 -13.50 0.44
N GLY A 17 -7.13 -14.79 0.76
CA GLY A 17 -7.07 -15.28 2.14
C GLY A 17 -5.72 -15.03 2.82
N ILE A 18 -4.63 -14.95 2.04
CA ILE A 18 -3.29 -14.60 2.53
C ILE A 18 -3.27 -13.14 2.99
N ALA A 19 -3.85 -12.22 2.22
CA ALA A 19 -3.97 -10.82 2.61
C ALA A 19 -4.82 -10.65 3.87
N LYS A 20 -5.93 -11.39 4.01
CA LYS A 20 -6.75 -11.42 5.23
C LYS A 20 -5.93 -11.88 6.44
N SER A 21 -5.16 -12.94 6.31
CA SER A 21 -4.29 -13.44 7.38
C SER A 21 -3.20 -12.44 7.76
N ALA A 22 -2.58 -11.82 6.77
CA ALA A 22 -1.58 -10.75 7.00
C ALA A 22 -2.20 -9.56 7.74
N ASN A 23 -3.40 -9.14 7.35
CA ASN A 23 -4.15 -8.06 8.02
C ASN A 23 -4.37 -8.40 9.51
N ILE A 24 -4.95 -9.56 9.80
CA ILE A 24 -5.22 -10.00 11.17
C ILE A 24 -3.92 -10.02 11.99
N ASN A 25 -2.87 -10.65 11.49
CA ASN A 25 -1.61 -10.79 12.22
C ASN A 25 -0.95 -9.42 12.52
N ILE A 26 -0.86 -8.55 11.53
CA ILE A 26 -0.24 -7.23 11.67
C ILE A 26 -1.02 -6.37 12.67
N PHE A 27 -2.33 -6.25 12.48
CA PHE A 27 -3.12 -5.31 13.29
C PHE A 27 -3.43 -5.85 14.69
N THR A 28 -3.50 -7.17 14.89
CA THR A 28 -3.53 -7.77 16.23
C THR A 28 -2.25 -7.44 17.00
N LEU A 29 -1.09 -7.66 16.39
CA LEU A 29 0.20 -7.32 17.03
C LEU A 29 0.28 -5.83 17.38
N ILE A 30 -0.10 -4.94 16.47
CA ILE A 30 -0.10 -3.49 16.72
C ILE A 30 -1.03 -3.15 17.90
N GLN A 31 -2.24 -3.73 17.92
CA GLN A 31 -3.20 -3.48 18.98
C GLN A 31 -2.68 -3.95 20.35
N GLU A 32 -2.14 -5.16 20.42
CA GLU A 32 -1.58 -5.72 21.65
C GLU A 32 -0.43 -4.85 22.20
N ARG A 33 0.50 -4.46 21.34
CA ARG A 33 1.62 -3.59 21.73
C ARG A 33 1.17 -2.19 22.16
N ALA A 34 0.18 -1.63 21.49
CA ALA A 34 -0.39 -0.35 21.87
C ALA A 34 -1.09 -0.41 23.23
N LYS A 35 -1.86 -1.48 23.50
CA LYS A 35 -2.50 -1.72 24.81
C LYS A 35 -1.46 -1.89 25.92
N GLN A 36 -0.44 -2.70 25.70
CA GLN A 36 0.65 -2.85 26.66
C GLN A 36 1.30 -1.50 26.96
N LYS A 37 1.61 -0.74 25.91
CA LYS A 37 2.35 0.53 26.07
C LYS A 37 1.52 1.61 26.78
N THR A 38 0.22 1.71 26.51
CA THR A 38 -0.62 2.69 27.23
C THR A 38 -0.73 2.36 28.72
N SER A 39 -0.75 1.06 29.11
CA SER A 39 -0.76 0.66 30.52
C SER A 39 0.59 0.95 31.21
N GLU A 40 1.71 0.72 30.54
CA GLU A 40 3.02 1.11 31.07
C GLU A 40 3.11 2.64 31.28
N LEU A 41 2.63 3.41 30.31
CA LEU A 41 2.62 4.87 30.41
C LEU A 41 1.70 5.38 31.52
N ALA A 42 0.57 4.72 31.76
CA ALA A 42 -0.34 5.07 32.85
C ALA A 42 0.35 4.93 34.22
N LYS A 43 1.16 3.88 34.41
CA LYS A 43 1.94 3.68 35.66
C LYS A 43 3.02 4.77 35.85
N LEU A 44 3.60 5.27 34.77
CA LEU A 44 4.67 6.27 34.81
C LEU A 44 4.18 7.71 34.91
N LYS A 45 3.07 8.03 34.20
CA LYS A 45 2.59 9.41 33.98
C LYS A 45 1.17 9.65 34.50
N GLY A 46 0.57 8.65 35.16
CA GLY A 46 -0.83 8.67 35.56
C GLY A 46 -1.78 8.29 34.41
N GLU A 47 -2.99 7.94 34.76
CA GLU A 47 -4.07 7.63 33.83
C GLU A 47 -4.57 8.87 33.09
N CYS A 48 -5.22 8.70 31.94
CA CYS A 48 -5.92 9.81 31.30
C CYS A 48 -7.16 10.23 32.11
N PRO A 49 -7.56 11.52 32.07
CA PRO A 49 -8.69 12.01 32.87
C PRO A 49 -9.99 11.23 32.63
N ASP A 50 -10.27 10.88 31.37
CA ASP A 50 -11.49 10.14 31.01
C ASP A 50 -11.35 8.61 31.15
N GLY A 51 -10.22 8.13 31.63
CA GLY A 51 -9.88 6.71 31.77
C GLY A 51 -9.43 6.35 33.18
N ILE A 52 -9.79 7.14 34.20
CA ILE A 52 -9.45 6.88 35.61
C ILE A 52 -10.07 5.54 36.06
N GLY A 53 -9.23 4.67 36.62
CA GLY A 53 -9.60 3.33 37.05
C GLY A 53 -9.50 2.25 35.97
N HIS A 54 -9.13 2.61 34.71
CA HIS A 54 -8.96 1.67 33.62
C HIS A 54 -7.49 1.28 33.35
N GLY A 55 -6.53 1.86 34.05
CA GLY A 55 -5.10 1.55 33.92
C GLY A 55 -4.51 1.96 32.56
N VAL A 56 -5.06 2.99 31.92
CA VAL A 56 -4.62 3.44 30.57
C VAL A 56 -4.24 4.93 30.56
N ARG A 57 -3.17 5.25 29.84
CA ARG A 57 -2.77 6.64 29.61
C ARG A 57 -3.51 7.30 28.45
N ASN A 58 -3.93 6.52 27.45
CA ASN A 58 -4.59 6.99 26.24
C ASN A 58 -5.94 6.26 26.12
N SER A 59 -7.02 7.01 25.98
CA SER A 59 -8.38 6.47 25.77
C SER A 59 -8.55 5.85 24.39
N HIS A 60 -7.87 6.39 23.37
CA HIS A 60 -7.87 5.90 22.00
C HIS A 60 -6.43 5.60 21.57
N LEU A 61 -6.22 4.44 20.92
CA LEU A 61 -4.89 3.95 20.57
C LEU A 61 -4.65 3.90 19.08
N LEU A 62 -5.67 3.57 18.28
CA LEU A 62 -5.58 3.35 16.85
C LEU A 62 -6.73 4.07 16.14
N ALA A 63 -6.44 4.54 14.94
CA ALA A 63 -7.43 5.10 14.04
C ALA A 63 -7.09 4.74 12.57
N ILE A 64 -8.11 4.51 11.76
CA ILE A 64 -7.97 4.33 10.32
C ILE A 64 -8.14 5.71 9.67
N ALA A 65 -7.02 6.39 9.43
CA ALA A 65 -7.02 7.69 8.79
C ALA A 65 -6.80 7.56 7.28
N PRO A 66 -7.40 8.39 6.40
CA PRO A 66 -7.28 8.28 4.94
C PRO A 66 -5.85 8.39 4.42
N ASN A 67 -5.03 9.26 5.01
CA ASN A 67 -3.62 9.49 4.66
C ASN A 67 -3.34 9.78 3.16
N ALA A 68 -4.31 10.38 2.45
CA ALA A 68 -4.24 10.56 1.00
C ALA A 68 -2.97 11.31 0.54
N ASN A 69 -2.68 12.46 1.15
CA ASN A 69 -1.50 13.27 0.79
C ASN A 69 -0.20 12.69 1.37
N SER A 70 -0.24 12.22 2.62
CA SER A 70 0.93 11.66 3.30
C SER A 70 1.46 10.40 2.59
N SER A 71 0.57 9.58 2.03
CA SER A 71 0.95 8.40 1.27
C SER A 71 1.71 8.72 -0.01
N ILE A 72 1.32 9.80 -0.70
CA ILE A 72 2.02 10.27 -1.91
C ILE A 72 3.43 10.74 -1.57
N ILE A 73 3.59 11.51 -0.49
CA ILE A 73 4.90 11.98 -0.01
C ILE A 73 5.79 10.79 0.38
N ALA A 74 5.21 9.79 1.04
CA ALA A 74 5.92 8.58 1.46
C ALA A 74 6.11 7.54 0.33
N GLY A 75 5.55 7.75 -0.87
CA GLY A 75 5.64 6.82 -1.99
C GLY A 75 4.97 5.46 -1.72
N THR A 76 3.84 5.45 -0.99
CA THR A 76 3.16 4.21 -0.60
C THR A 76 1.64 4.31 -0.75
N SER A 77 0.91 3.20 -0.56
CA SER A 77 -0.56 3.20 -0.63
C SER A 77 -1.20 3.93 0.55
N PRO A 78 -2.37 4.56 0.36
CA PRO A 78 -3.06 5.29 1.41
C PRO A 78 -3.65 4.33 2.45
N SER A 79 -3.57 4.68 3.72
CA SER A 79 -4.21 3.96 4.83
C SER A 79 -4.03 2.43 4.75
N ILE A 80 -5.15 1.70 4.82
CA ILE A 80 -5.27 0.25 4.57
C ILE A 80 -5.90 -0.03 3.19
N GLU A 81 -6.16 1.01 2.42
CA GLU A 81 -6.87 0.96 1.14
C GLU A 81 -5.95 0.52 0.00
N PRO A 82 -6.51 -0.07 -1.07
CA PRO A 82 -5.74 -0.32 -2.28
C PRO A 82 -5.36 0.98 -2.98
N TRP A 83 -4.38 0.90 -3.87
CA TRP A 83 -4.11 1.97 -4.84
C TRP A 83 -5.35 2.22 -5.69
N LYS A 84 -5.63 3.48 -5.97
CA LYS A 84 -6.74 3.85 -6.86
C LYS A 84 -6.55 3.30 -8.28
N SER A 85 -5.30 3.25 -8.73
CA SER A 85 -4.91 2.84 -10.06
C SER A 85 -3.40 2.60 -10.09
N ASN A 86 -2.90 1.75 -11.00
CA ASN A 86 -1.46 1.55 -11.19
C ASN A 86 -0.76 2.72 -11.88
N ALA A 87 -1.51 3.56 -12.58
CA ALA A 87 -0.99 4.81 -13.17
C ALA A 87 -2.08 5.86 -13.18
N TYR A 88 -1.82 7.05 -12.62
CA TYR A 88 -2.76 8.16 -12.60
C TYR A 88 -2.05 9.51 -12.59
N THR A 89 -2.75 10.52 -13.06
CA THR A 89 -2.26 11.90 -13.01
C THR A 89 -2.64 12.53 -11.67
N HIS A 90 -1.64 12.84 -10.86
CA HIS A 90 -1.82 13.63 -9.65
C HIS A 90 -1.73 15.11 -10.00
N ARG A 91 -2.82 15.85 -9.76
CA ARG A 91 -2.90 17.28 -10.03
C ARG A 91 -2.69 18.07 -8.75
N THR A 92 -1.79 19.02 -8.79
CA THR A 92 -1.49 19.96 -7.70
C THR A 92 -1.63 21.41 -8.19
N ARG A 93 -1.55 22.36 -7.27
CA ARG A 93 -1.55 23.79 -7.64
C ARG A 93 -0.35 24.21 -8.49
N VAL A 94 0.75 23.48 -8.39
CA VAL A 94 2.02 23.78 -9.08
C VAL A 94 2.27 22.93 -10.33
N GLY A 95 1.37 21.99 -10.64
CA GLY A 95 1.50 21.15 -11.82
C GLY A 95 0.79 19.81 -11.72
N SER A 96 0.95 19.02 -12.78
CA SER A 96 0.41 17.66 -12.87
C SER A 96 1.55 16.68 -13.03
N TYR A 97 1.51 15.60 -12.27
CA TYR A 97 2.55 14.57 -12.22
C TYR A 97 1.93 13.20 -12.51
N LEU A 98 2.57 12.42 -13.37
CA LEU A 98 2.21 11.03 -13.57
C LEU A 98 2.78 10.19 -12.44
N VAL A 99 1.91 9.60 -11.65
CA VAL A 99 2.26 8.64 -10.59
C VAL A 99 2.13 7.24 -11.17
N LYS A 100 3.17 6.42 -11.01
CA LYS A 100 3.22 5.02 -11.40
C LYS A 100 3.41 4.15 -10.17
N ASN A 101 2.77 2.99 -10.14
CA ASN A 101 2.93 2.02 -9.07
C ASN A 101 4.36 1.42 -9.10
N PRO A 102 5.20 1.63 -8.08
CA PRO A 102 6.58 1.16 -8.09
C PRO A 102 6.71 -0.36 -8.01
N HIS A 103 5.74 -1.05 -7.43
CA HIS A 103 5.74 -2.51 -7.34
C HIS A 103 5.43 -3.13 -8.71
N LEU A 104 4.47 -2.56 -9.44
CA LEU A 104 4.19 -2.96 -10.83
C LEU A 104 5.40 -2.67 -11.74
N GLU A 105 6.05 -1.51 -11.57
CA GLU A 105 7.24 -1.19 -12.36
C GLU A 105 8.33 -2.25 -12.20
N LYS A 106 8.55 -2.76 -10.99
CA LYS A 106 9.49 -3.84 -10.72
C LYS A 106 9.10 -5.12 -11.49
N VAL A 107 7.84 -5.54 -11.39
CA VAL A 107 7.33 -6.74 -12.08
C VAL A 107 7.44 -6.60 -13.60
N LEU A 108 7.07 -5.46 -14.16
CA LEU A 108 7.23 -5.20 -15.60
C LEU A 108 8.70 -5.27 -16.02
N ARG A 109 9.61 -4.78 -15.21
CA ARG A 109 11.05 -4.83 -15.47
C ARG A 109 11.59 -6.26 -15.44
N ASP A 110 11.10 -7.10 -14.53
CA ASP A 110 11.44 -8.52 -14.46
C ASP A 110 10.97 -9.23 -15.74
N TYR A 111 9.73 -9.00 -16.20
CA TYR A 111 9.26 -9.51 -17.49
C TYR A 111 10.09 -9.02 -18.70
N ALA A 112 10.52 -7.76 -18.69
CA ALA A 112 11.36 -7.22 -19.76
C ALA A 112 12.74 -7.88 -19.82
N ASN A 113 13.33 -8.21 -18.68
CA ASN A 113 14.63 -8.89 -18.59
C ASN A 113 14.56 -10.34 -19.11
N ASP A 114 13.43 -11.03 -18.92
CA ASP A 114 13.24 -12.40 -19.41
C ASP A 114 13.14 -12.46 -20.95
N VAL A 115 12.77 -11.34 -21.59
CA VAL A 115 12.66 -11.22 -23.05
C VAL A 115 13.96 -10.64 -23.63
N SER A 116 15.00 -11.43 -23.68
CA SER A 116 16.43 -11.10 -23.88
C SER A 116 16.85 -10.41 -25.20
N LYS A 117 15.95 -9.76 -25.94
CA LYS A 117 16.24 -9.11 -27.25
C LYS A 117 15.62 -7.71 -27.43
N ILE A 118 15.01 -7.14 -26.41
CA ILE A 118 14.27 -5.88 -26.50
C ILE A 118 15.01 -4.79 -25.73
N ASP A 119 15.07 -3.58 -26.28
CA ASP A 119 15.43 -2.40 -25.49
C ASP A 119 14.40 -2.24 -24.36
N ILE A 120 14.85 -2.52 -23.14
CA ILE A 120 14.02 -2.53 -21.92
C ILE A 120 13.27 -1.21 -21.76
N GLN A 121 13.93 -0.09 -22.06
CA GLN A 121 13.33 1.23 -21.88
C GLN A 121 12.20 1.47 -22.90
N ILE A 122 12.39 1.06 -24.15
CA ILE A 122 11.34 1.16 -25.18
C ILE A 122 10.17 0.27 -24.82
N TRP A 123 10.43 -0.97 -24.38
CA TRP A 123 9.40 -1.91 -23.98
C TRP A 123 8.62 -1.38 -22.77
N MET A 124 9.29 -0.92 -21.72
CA MET A 124 8.68 -0.35 -20.53
C MET A 124 7.77 0.86 -20.87
N ASN A 125 8.25 1.76 -21.73
CA ASN A 125 7.46 2.90 -22.15
C ASN A 125 6.19 2.50 -22.91
N LYS A 126 6.27 1.45 -23.75
CA LYS A 126 5.11 0.89 -24.43
C LYS A 126 4.09 0.33 -23.45
N GLN A 127 4.53 -0.46 -22.46
CA GLN A 127 3.62 -1.04 -21.47
C GLN A 127 2.96 0.05 -20.61
N TRP A 128 3.72 1.00 -20.10
CA TRP A 128 3.15 2.11 -19.34
C TRP A 128 2.15 2.93 -20.15
N LYS A 129 2.41 3.17 -21.42
CA LYS A 129 1.44 3.85 -22.29
C LYS A 129 0.14 3.05 -22.40
N SER A 130 0.23 1.73 -22.59
CA SER A 130 -0.93 0.83 -22.64
C SER A 130 -1.72 0.83 -21.33
N ILE A 131 -1.04 0.73 -20.20
CA ILE A 131 -1.64 0.76 -18.85
C ILE A 131 -2.36 2.10 -18.62
N ILE A 132 -1.76 3.23 -18.96
CA ILE A 132 -2.36 4.56 -18.83
C ILE A 132 -3.62 4.69 -19.69
N LEU A 133 -3.60 4.20 -20.92
CA LEU A 133 -4.76 4.21 -21.82
C LEU A 133 -5.90 3.31 -21.32
N SER A 134 -5.57 2.29 -20.52
CA SER A 134 -6.52 1.38 -19.86
C SER A 134 -6.84 1.82 -18.41
N GLU A 135 -6.74 3.11 -18.11
CA GLU A 135 -7.05 3.70 -16.80
C GLU A 135 -6.27 3.10 -15.62
N GLY A 136 -5.07 2.55 -15.92
CA GLY A 136 -4.19 1.91 -14.95
C GLY A 136 -4.45 0.42 -14.74
N SER A 137 -5.37 -0.19 -15.49
CA SER A 137 -5.59 -1.63 -15.47
C SER A 137 -4.47 -2.39 -16.18
N VAL A 138 -4.15 -3.58 -15.67
CA VAL A 138 -3.19 -4.52 -16.26
C VAL A 138 -3.87 -5.75 -16.89
N GLN A 139 -5.19 -5.85 -16.81
CA GLN A 139 -5.94 -7.04 -17.21
C GLN A 139 -5.78 -7.41 -18.69
N HIS A 140 -5.54 -6.41 -19.54
CA HIS A 140 -5.32 -6.57 -20.98
C HIS A 140 -3.90 -7.02 -21.37
N LEU A 141 -2.97 -7.11 -20.41
CA LEU A 141 -1.57 -7.47 -20.67
C LEU A 141 -1.44 -9.00 -20.73
N GLU A 142 -1.43 -9.57 -21.94
CA GLU A 142 -1.43 -11.02 -22.17
C GLU A 142 -0.17 -11.73 -21.61
N PHE A 143 0.96 -11.03 -21.56
CA PHE A 143 2.22 -11.58 -21.04
C PHE A 143 2.23 -11.72 -19.50
N MET A 144 1.34 -11.03 -18.80
CA MET A 144 1.24 -11.14 -17.34
C MET A 144 0.47 -12.39 -16.93
N SER A 145 1.00 -13.09 -15.91
CA SER A 145 0.27 -14.20 -15.29
C SER A 145 -1.02 -13.73 -14.62
N ASP A 146 -2.02 -14.60 -14.53
CA ASP A 146 -3.28 -14.30 -13.85
C ASP A 146 -3.06 -13.89 -12.40
N TRP A 147 -2.10 -14.53 -11.72
CA TRP A 147 -1.70 -14.14 -10.36
C TRP A 147 -1.23 -12.67 -10.28
N HIS A 148 -0.36 -12.24 -11.18
CA HIS A 148 0.07 -10.84 -11.21
C HIS A 148 -1.08 -9.88 -11.55
N LYS A 149 -2.03 -10.30 -12.39
CA LYS A 149 -3.22 -9.50 -12.68
C LYS A 149 -4.16 -9.33 -11.48
N GLU A 150 -4.19 -10.30 -10.57
CA GLU A 150 -4.92 -10.18 -9.31
C GLU A 150 -4.19 -9.30 -8.27
N VAL A 151 -2.85 -9.18 -8.37
CA VAL A 151 -2.06 -8.33 -7.47
C VAL A 151 -2.14 -6.86 -7.86
N PHE A 152 -2.28 -6.56 -9.16
CA PHE A 152 -2.18 -5.21 -9.75
C PHE A 152 -3.42 -4.84 -10.54
#